data_38bf3d5fff3af6ee89edbab029dac738
#
_entry.id   38bf3d5fff3af6ee89edbab029dac738
#
_cell.length_a   1.000
_cell.length_b   1.000
_cell.length_c   1.000
_cell.angle_alpha   90.00
_cell.angle_beta   90.00
_cell.angle_gamma   90.00
#
_symmetry.space_group_name_H-M   'P 1'
#
loop_
_entity.id
_entity.type
_entity.pdbx_description
1 polymer ?
#
loop_
_entity_poly.entity_id
_entity_poly.type
_entity_poly.pdbx_seq_one_letter_code
_entity_poly.pdbx_strand_id
1 'polypeptide(L)'
;VELAYYSDYAVRLVNTEEPARNKDSLTSVEAVRELFGASSQAARRATDSDVTRFRSVRGRLRAVFAAADAGEETRAVDLLNSLLLEFPVSPQISGHDHRDEDGRPKWHMHLADHPSNATAGYAAIAAMGLAFHLTEYGVDRLGLCQAAPCRNAYLDTSTNRSRRYCSDRCATRANVAAYRARKRLESERSGPTGRTAETSQETTPVTDR
;
A
#
# COMPACT_ATOMS: atom_id res chain seq x y z
N VAL A 1 4.55 2.62 -23.77
CA VAL A 1 3.58 2.22 -22.74
C VAL A 1 4.27 2.40 -21.40
N GLU A 2 3.78 3.31 -20.57
CA GLU A 2 4.25 3.39 -19.18
C GLU A 2 3.76 2.16 -18.42
N LEU A 3 4.48 1.07 -18.49
CA LEU A 3 4.18 -0.16 -17.73
C LEU A 3 4.15 0.10 -16.21
N ALA A 4 4.83 1.16 -15.77
CA ALA A 4 4.74 1.65 -14.40
C ALA A 4 3.29 1.99 -13.96
N TYR A 5 2.43 2.44 -14.87
CA TYR A 5 1.02 2.71 -14.58
C TYR A 5 0.27 1.43 -14.13
N TYR A 6 0.64 0.28 -14.67
CA TYR A 6 -0.04 -0.98 -14.34
C TYR A 6 0.29 -1.49 -12.93
N SER A 7 1.37 -1.05 -12.31
CA SER A 7 1.69 -1.40 -10.92
C SER A 7 0.68 -0.82 -9.92
N ASP A 8 -0.01 0.28 -10.28
CA ASP A 8 -1.07 0.86 -9.46
C ASP A 8 -2.29 -0.07 -9.30
N TYR A 9 -2.54 -0.95 -10.28
CA TYR A 9 -3.62 -1.95 -10.18
C TYR A 9 -3.44 -2.86 -8.95
N ALA A 10 -2.22 -3.29 -8.68
CA ALA A 10 -1.93 -4.09 -7.50
C ALA A 10 -2.18 -3.32 -6.20
N VAL A 11 -1.71 -2.07 -6.12
CA VAL A 11 -1.90 -1.20 -4.95
C VAL A 11 -3.39 -0.94 -4.70
N ARG A 12 -4.14 -0.61 -5.75
CA ARG A 12 -5.58 -0.36 -5.66
C ARG A 12 -6.33 -1.57 -5.14
N LEU A 13 -6.06 -2.76 -5.69
CA LEU A 13 -6.71 -3.99 -5.23
C LEU A 13 -6.35 -4.33 -3.79
N VAL A 14 -5.08 -4.29 -3.43
CA VAL A 14 -4.63 -4.57 -2.05
C VAL A 14 -5.29 -3.61 -1.05
N ASN A 15 -5.44 -2.35 -1.40
CA ASN A 15 -5.98 -1.31 -0.52
C ASN A 15 -7.51 -1.27 -0.47
N THR A 16 -8.23 -2.16 -1.17
CA THR A 16 -9.67 -2.36 -0.96
C THR A 16 -9.98 -2.92 0.43
N GLU A 17 -8.99 -3.48 1.11
CA GLU A 17 -9.10 -3.95 2.48
C GLU A 17 -8.21 -3.14 3.42
N GLU A 18 -8.80 -2.67 4.52
CA GLU A 18 -8.12 -2.02 5.63
C GLU A 18 -8.23 -2.90 6.90
N PRO A 19 -7.37 -3.92 7.08
CA PRO A 19 -7.52 -4.92 8.16
C PRO A 19 -7.59 -4.28 9.55
N ALA A 20 -6.78 -3.26 9.80
CA ALA A 20 -6.72 -2.55 11.07
C ALA A 20 -8.02 -1.78 11.43
N ARG A 21 -8.91 -1.58 10.45
CA ARG A 21 -10.21 -0.92 10.62
C ARG A 21 -11.37 -1.86 10.42
N ASN A 22 -11.11 -3.14 10.20
CA ASN A 22 -12.09 -4.15 9.82
C ASN A 22 -13.00 -3.69 8.66
N LYS A 23 -12.38 -3.06 7.65
CA LYS A 23 -13.08 -2.51 6.49
C LYS A 23 -12.66 -3.25 5.24
N ASP A 24 -13.62 -3.75 4.49
CA ASP A 24 -13.47 -4.30 3.15
C ASP A 24 -14.44 -3.58 2.21
N SER A 25 -13.91 -2.90 1.19
CA SER A 25 -14.73 -2.21 0.18
C SER A 25 -15.06 -3.11 -1.02
N LEU A 26 -14.44 -4.28 -1.12
CA LEU A 26 -14.68 -5.23 -2.22
C LEU A 26 -15.86 -6.16 -1.86
N THR A 27 -17.06 -5.60 -1.78
CA THR A 27 -18.26 -6.30 -1.26
C THR A 27 -19.25 -6.71 -2.35
N SER A 28 -19.14 -6.17 -3.57
CA SER A 28 -20.07 -6.43 -4.66
C SER A 28 -19.37 -6.44 -6.02
N VAL A 29 -20.07 -6.88 -7.06
CA VAL A 29 -19.57 -6.83 -8.43
C VAL A 29 -19.37 -5.38 -8.92
N GLU A 30 -20.13 -4.43 -8.41
CA GLU A 30 -19.96 -3.00 -8.70
C GLU A 30 -18.60 -2.52 -8.20
N ALA A 31 -18.20 -2.90 -6.98
CA ALA A 31 -16.89 -2.58 -6.44
C ALA A 31 -15.74 -3.20 -7.26
N VAL A 32 -15.95 -4.40 -7.83
CA VAL A 32 -15.02 -5.00 -8.80
C VAL A 32 -14.95 -4.16 -10.08
N ARG A 33 -16.08 -3.73 -10.61
CA ARG A 33 -16.14 -2.89 -11.82
C ARG A 33 -15.43 -1.56 -11.66
N GLU A 34 -15.53 -0.94 -10.49
CA GLU A 34 -14.85 0.31 -10.16
C GLU A 34 -13.31 0.19 -10.24
N LEU A 35 -12.75 -0.96 -9.92
CA LEU A 35 -11.30 -1.19 -10.01
C LEU A 35 -10.78 -1.08 -11.45
N PHE A 36 -11.57 -1.46 -12.45
CA PHE A 36 -11.22 -1.35 -13.87
C PHE A 36 -11.38 0.06 -14.43
N GLY A 37 -12.18 0.91 -13.77
CA GLY A 37 -12.65 2.19 -14.32
C GLY A 37 -13.94 2.05 -15.14
N ALA A 38 -14.78 3.09 -15.11
CA ALA A 38 -16.16 3.06 -15.56
C ALA A 38 -16.38 2.69 -17.04
N SER A 39 -15.41 2.93 -17.91
CA SER A 39 -15.51 2.68 -19.36
C SER A 39 -14.91 1.35 -19.83
N SER A 40 -14.30 0.58 -18.93
CA SER A 40 -13.59 -0.65 -19.29
C SER A 40 -14.54 -1.76 -19.78
N GLN A 41 -14.22 -2.36 -20.92
CA GLN A 41 -14.90 -3.56 -21.41
C GLN A 41 -14.76 -4.73 -20.42
N ALA A 42 -13.62 -4.86 -19.75
CA ALA A 42 -13.37 -5.86 -18.72
C ALA A 42 -14.31 -5.70 -17.51
N ALA A 43 -14.63 -4.46 -17.13
CA ALA A 43 -15.61 -4.19 -16.07
C ALA A 43 -16.99 -4.76 -16.37
N ARG A 44 -17.46 -4.69 -17.65
CA ARG A 44 -18.76 -5.21 -18.06
C ARG A 44 -18.85 -6.74 -18.00
N ARG A 45 -17.72 -7.44 -18.05
CA ARG A 45 -17.64 -8.91 -17.96
C ARG A 45 -17.58 -9.42 -16.52
N ALA A 46 -17.41 -8.52 -15.52
CA ALA A 46 -17.34 -8.91 -14.12
C ALA A 46 -18.69 -9.44 -13.63
N THR A 47 -18.64 -10.54 -12.88
CA THR A 47 -19.76 -11.27 -12.29
C THR A 47 -19.61 -11.36 -10.77
N ASP A 48 -20.65 -11.78 -10.06
CA ASP A 48 -20.61 -11.95 -8.60
C ASP A 48 -19.52 -12.93 -8.14
N SER A 49 -19.22 -13.96 -8.96
CA SER A 49 -18.15 -14.91 -8.67
C SER A 49 -16.75 -14.24 -8.68
N ASP A 50 -16.60 -13.14 -9.38
CA ASP A 50 -15.33 -12.39 -9.40
C ASP A 50 -15.03 -11.73 -8.06
N VAL A 51 -16.01 -11.38 -7.24
CA VAL A 51 -15.79 -10.79 -5.90
C VAL A 51 -14.89 -11.69 -5.06
N THR A 52 -15.23 -12.98 -4.97
CA THR A 52 -14.43 -13.96 -4.22
C THR A 52 -13.06 -14.18 -4.84
N ARG A 53 -12.97 -14.26 -6.16
CA ARG A 53 -11.70 -14.43 -6.88
C ARG A 53 -10.78 -13.23 -6.71
N PHE A 54 -11.32 -12.00 -6.79
CA PHE A 54 -10.56 -10.77 -6.54
C PHE A 54 -10.03 -10.70 -5.11
N ARG A 55 -10.81 -11.12 -4.11
CA ARG A 55 -10.33 -11.22 -2.72
C ARG A 55 -9.18 -12.21 -2.58
N SER A 56 -9.23 -13.35 -3.29
CA SER A 56 -8.13 -14.31 -3.32
C SER A 56 -6.86 -13.70 -3.92
N VAL A 57 -6.96 -13.08 -5.10
CA VAL A 57 -5.84 -12.38 -5.75
C VAL A 57 -5.29 -11.25 -4.86
N ARG A 58 -6.18 -10.47 -4.22
CA ARG A 58 -5.82 -9.44 -3.26
C ARG A 58 -4.94 -9.97 -2.13
N GLY A 59 -5.33 -11.09 -1.54
CA GLY A 59 -4.56 -11.73 -0.46
C GLY A 59 -3.15 -12.12 -0.90
N ARG A 60 -3.02 -12.67 -2.11
CA ARG A 60 -1.72 -13.04 -2.69
C ARG A 60 -0.86 -11.83 -3.01
N LEU A 61 -1.42 -10.79 -3.61
CA LEU A 61 -0.70 -9.52 -3.85
C LEU A 61 -0.26 -8.87 -2.53
N ARG A 62 -1.12 -8.88 -1.51
CA ARG A 62 -0.75 -8.39 -0.17
C ARG A 62 0.43 -9.16 0.42
N ALA A 63 0.51 -10.47 0.19
CA ALA A 63 1.65 -11.29 0.64
C ALA A 63 2.95 -10.87 -0.05
N VAL A 64 2.93 -10.48 -1.33
CA VAL A 64 4.10 -9.92 -2.04
C VAL A 64 4.58 -8.65 -1.34
N PHE A 65 3.68 -7.68 -1.09
CA PHE A 65 4.02 -6.44 -0.38
C PHE A 65 4.52 -6.70 1.05
N ALA A 66 3.95 -7.67 1.75
CA ALA A 66 4.35 -8.01 3.11
C ALA A 66 5.76 -8.63 3.15
N ALA A 67 6.09 -9.51 2.22
CA ALA A 67 7.41 -10.09 2.10
C ALA A 67 8.47 -9.02 1.75
N ALA A 68 8.15 -8.12 0.82
CA ALA A 68 9.03 -7.00 0.46
C ALA A 68 9.25 -6.04 1.65
N ASP A 69 8.18 -5.65 2.38
CA ASP A 69 8.24 -4.79 3.57
C ASP A 69 9.06 -5.42 4.72
N ALA A 70 9.10 -6.76 4.78
CA ALA A 70 9.91 -7.53 5.74
C ALA A 70 11.37 -7.73 5.28
N GLY A 71 11.76 -7.30 4.07
CA GLY A 71 13.10 -7.55 3.50
C GLY A 71 13.30 -8.97 2.98
N GLU A 72 12.23 -9.75 2.83
CA GLU A 72 12.25 -11.13 2.33
C GLU A 72 12.21 -11.15 0.80
N GLU A 73 13.23 -10.60 0.13
CA GLU A 73 13.24 -10.33 -1.31
C GLU A 73 12.94 -11.56 -2.16
N THR A 74 13.65 -12.67 -1.93
CA THR A 74 13.43 -13.93 -2.67
C THR A 74 11.98 -14.40 -2.55
N ARG A 75 11.41 -14.33 -1.35
CA ARG A 75 10.03 -14.71 -1.11
C ARG A 75 9.05 -13.80 -1.82
N ALA A 76 9.29 -12.49 -1.83
CA ALA A 76 8.45 -11.55 -2.58
C ALA A 76 8.45 -11.86 -4.08
N VAL A 77 9.62 -12.17 -4.65
CA VAL A 77 9.79 -12.57 -6.05
C VAL A 77 9.07 -13.90 -6.34
N ASP A 78 9.24 -14.92 -5.50
CA ASP A 78 8.61 -16.23 -5.70
C ASP A 78 7.07 -16.13 -5.64
N LEU A 79 6.53 -15.35 -4.70
CA LEU A 79 5.11 -15.08 -4.62
C LEU A 79 4.58 -14.36 -5.87
N LEU A 80 5.32 -13.39 -6.39
CA LEU A 80 4.96 -12.67 -7.61
C LEU A 80 5.05 -13.58 -8.83
N ASN A 81 6.10 -14.39 -8.94
CA ASN A 81 6.26 -15.38 -10.02
C ASN A 81 5.11 -16.39 -10.04
N SER A 82 4.60 -16.81 -8.87
CA SER A 82 3.44 -17.70 -8.81
C SER A 82 2.17 -17.05 -9.40
N LEU A 83 2.01 -15.72 -9.23
CA LEU A 83 0.92 -14.97 -9.85
C LEU A 83 1.10 -14.84 -11.36
N LEU A 84 2.33 -14.56 -11.83
CA LEU A 84 2.64 -14.44 -13.26
C LEU A 84 2.41 -15.75 -14.02
N LEU A 85 2.73 -16.90 -13.38
CA LEU A 85 2.50 -18.23 -13.96
C LEU A 85 1.01 -18.56 -14.06
N GLU A 86 0.22 -18.21 -13.05
CA GLU A 86 -1.22 -18.50 -13.04
C GLU A 86 -2.02 -17.54 -13.92
N PHE A 87 -1.59 -16.30 -14.02
CA PHE A 87 -2.25 -15.25 -14.80
C PHE A 87 -1.30 -14.69 -15.86
N PRO A 88 -1.00 -15.46 -16.91
CA PRO A 88 -0.08 -15.03 -17.95
C PRO A 88 -0.66 -13.86 -18.73
N VAL A 89 0.21 -12.92 -19.13
CA VAL A 89 -0.14 -11.86 -20.07
C VAL A 89 -0.16 -12.39 -21.50
N SER A 90 -1.08 -11.83 -22.31
CA SER A 90 -1.15 -12.07 -23.76
C SER A 90 -1.09 -10.72 -24.48
N PRO A 91 0.11 -10.18 -24.72
CA PRO A 91 0.27 -8.84 -25.28
C PRO A 91 -0.29 -8.74 -26.69
N GLN A 92 -1.08 -7.70 -26.97
CA GLN A 92 -1.64 -7.41 -28.29
C GLN A 92 -1.51 -5.91 -28.57
N ILE A 93 -1.32 -5.57 -29.84
CA ILE A 93 -1.30 -4.18 -30.29
C ILE A 93 -2.72 -3.80 -30.70
N SER A 94 -3.21 -2.68 -30.19
CA SER A 94 -4.55 -2.14 -30.46
C SER A 94 -4.48 -0.65 -30.84
N GLY A 95 -5.45 -0.20 -31.63
CA GLY A 95 -5.57 1.20 -32.04
C GLY A 95 -6.99 1.76 -31.89
N HIS A 96 -7.83 1.13 -31.03
CA HIS A 96 -9.27 1.44 -30.98
C HIS A 96 -9.61 2.62 -30.02
N ASP A 97 -8.75 2.94 -29.05
CA ASP A 97 -9.12 3.88 -27.97
C ASP A 97 -8.83 5.34 -28.31
N HIS A 98 -7.79 5.60 -29.07
CA HIS A 98 -7.35 6.94 -29.37
C HIS A 98 -6.95 7.10 -30.85
N ARG A 99 -7.22 8.27 -31.42
CA ARG A 99 -6.72 8.71 -32.70
C ARG A 99 -5.79 9.90 -32.51
N ASP A 100 -4.80 10.03 -33.42
CA ASP A 100 -3.97 11.22 -33.49
C ASP A 100 -4.72 12.40 -34.17
N GLU A 101 -4.06 13.54 -34.29
CA GLU A 101 -4.63 14.76 -34.90
C GLU A 101 -4.99 14.53 -36.37
N ASP A 102 -4.36 13.60 -37.06
CA ASP A 102 -4.63 13.21 -38.44
C ASP A 102 -5.73 12.13 -38.56
N GLY A 103 -6.33 11.71 -37.45
CA GLY A 103 -7.37 10.69 -37.40
C GLY A 103 -6.87 9.26 -37.53
N ARG A 104 -5.55 9.02 -37.46
CA ARG A 104 -4.94 7.70 -37.52
C ARG A 104 -5.02 6.99 -36.16
N PRO A 105 -5.12 5.64 -36.12
CA PRO A 105 -5.09 4.91 -34.86
C PRO A 105 -3.79 5.17 -34.09
N LYS A 106 -3.91 5.57 -32.80
CA LYS A 106 -2.77 5.64 -31.89
C LYS A 106 -2.51 4.24 -31.33
N TRP A 107 -1.53 3.55 -31.92
CA TRP A 107 -1.18 2.19 -31.53
C TRP A 107 -0.68 2.13 -30.09
N HIS A 108 -1.20 1.19 -29.32
CA HIS A 108 -0.79 0.92 -27.94
C HIS A 108 -0.90 -0.58 -27.63
N MET A 109 -0.26 -1.01 -26.53
CA MET A 109 -0.23 -2.41 -26.15
C MET A 109 -1.25 -2.69 -25.07
N HIS A 110 -2.03 -3.76 -25.27
CA HIS A 110 -2.85 -4.39 -24.26
C HIS A 110 -2.15 -5.63 -23.73
N LEU A 111 -2.15 -5.83 -22.40
CA LEU A 111 -1.51 -6.99 -21.77
C LEU A 111 -2.46 -8.18 -21.60
N ALA A 112 -3.78 -7.96 -21.65
CA ALA A 112 -4.78 -8.99 -21.42
C ALA A 112 -6.09 -8.66 -22.17
N ASP A 113 -6.06 -8.68 -23.49
CA ASP A 113 -7.23 -8.30 -24.32
C ASP A 113 -8.35 -9.35 -24.30
N HIS A 114 -7.98 -10.64 -24.17
CA HIS A 114 -8.91 -11.75 -24.16
C HIS A 114 -8.74 -12.64 -22.91
N PRO A 115 -8.90 -12.09 -21.68
CA PRO A 115 -8.77 -12.88 -20.48
C PRO A 115 -9.94 -13.89 -20.38
N SER A 116 -9.70 -15.02 -19.73
CA SER A 116 -10.73 -16.04 -19.48
C SER A 116 -11.90 -15.52 -18.65
N ASN A 117 -11.63 -14.54 -17.78
CA ASN A 117 -12.60 -13.83 -16.95
C ASN A 117 -12.03 -12.48 -16.48
N ALA A 118 -12.87 -11.64 -15.85
CA ALA A 118 -12.47 -10.32 -15.36
C ALA A 118 -11.30 -10.39 -14.37
N THR A 119 -11.32 -11.34 -13.44
CA THR A 119 -10.26 -11.53 -12.45
C THR A 119 -8.92 -11.86 -13.09
N ALA A 120 -8.89 -12.80 -14.06
CA ALA A 120 -7.66 -13.20 -14.73
C ALA A 120 -7.01 -12.01 -15.47
N GLY A 121 -7.82 -11.20 -16.15
CA GLY A 121 -7.31 -10.00 -16.82
C GLY A 121 -6.73 -8.99 -15.86
N TYR A 122 -7.43 -8.70 -14.76
CA TYR A 122 -6.93 -7.78 -13.74
C TYR A 122 -5.66 -8.28 -13.07
N ALA A 123 -5.63 -9.57 -12.68
CA ALA A 123 -4.49 -10.18 -12.01
C ALA A 123 -3.24 -10.20 -12.91
N ALA A 124 -3.40 -10.53 -14.20
CA ALA A 124 -2.31 -10.49 -15.18
C ALA A 124 -1.68 -9.08 -15.28
N ILE A 125 -2.52 -8.05 -15.41
CA ILE A 125 -2.07 -6.65 -15.50
C ILE A 125 -1.39 -6.22 -14.19
N ALA A 126 -1.98 -6.52 -13.05
CA ALA A 126 -1.45 -6.14 -11.74
C ALA A 126 -0.11 -6.83 -11.44
N ALA A 127 -0.01 -8.15 -11.71
CA ALA A 127 1.22 -8.90 -11.50
C ALA A 127 2.34 -8.44 -12.45
N MET A 128 2.04 -8.22 -13.73
CA MET A 128 3.01 -7.73 -14.70
C MET A 128 3.48 -6.31 -14.37
N GLY A 129 2.57 -5.42 -13.94
CA GLY A 129 2.93 -4.08 -13.50
C GLY A 129 3.86 -4.10 -12.28
N LEU A 130 3.61 -4.97 -11.30
CA LEU A 130 4.52 -5.15 -10.16
C LEU A 130 5.86 -5.74 -10.58
N ALA A 131 5.88 -6.75 -11.46
CA ALA A 131 7.12 -7.33 -11.96
C ALA A 131 7.99 -6.29 -12.66
N PHE A 132 7.38 -5.46 -13.50
CA PHE A 132 8.07 -4.35 -14.15
C PHE A 132 8.61 -3.34 -13.12
N HIS A 133 7.79 -2.93 -12.15
CA HIS A 133 8.21 -2.01 -11.10
C HIS A 133 9.39 -2.57 -10.28
N LEU A 134 9.32 -3.85 -9.91
CA LEU A 134 10.34 -4.53 -9.15
C LEU A 134 11.67 -4.65 -9.91
N THR A 135 11.63 -4.98 -11.19
CA THR A 135 12.85 -5.12 -12.03
C THR A 135 13.48 -3.78 -12.33
N GLU A 136 12.71 -2.70 -12.45
CA GLU A 136 13.20 -1.37 -12.74
C GLU A 136 13.74 -0.65 -11.49
N TYR A 137 13.03 -0.76 -10.36
CA TYR A 137 13.31 0.04 -9.16
C TYR A 137 13.83 -0.75 -7.97
N GLY A 138 13.62 -2.06 -7.93
CA GLY A 138 14.00 -2.94 -6.83
C GLY A 138 12.82 -3.37 -5.95
N VAL A 139 13.00 -4.51 -5.24
CA VAL A 139 11.98 -5.08 -4.33
C VAL A 139 11.72 -4.17 -3.13
N ASP A 140 12.74 -3.47 -2.65
CA ASP A 140 12.72 -2.53 -1.54
C ASP A 140 11.81 -1.29 -1.76
N ARG A 141 11.29 -1.15 -2.99
CA ARG A 141 10.32 -0.09 -3.34
C ARG A 141 8.86 -0.47 -3.08
N LEU A 142 8.61 -1.73 -2.77
CA LEU A 142 7.29 -2.21 -2.36
C LEU A 142 7.20 -2.16 -0.84
N GLY A 143 6.18 -1.52 -0.28
CA GLY A 143 6.04 -1.44 1.16
C GLY A 143 4.61 -1.38 1.67
N LEU A 144 4.49 -1.56 2.99
CA LEU A 144 3.26 -1.37 3.74
C LEU A 144 3.36 -0.13 4.63
N CYS A 145 2.30 0.67 4.67
CA CYS A 145 2.27 1.95 5.37
C CYS A 145 2.66 1.82 6.85
N GLN A 146 3.66 2.61 7.26
CA GLN A 146 4.20 2.59 8.63
C GLN A 146 3.41 3.49 9.61
N ALA A 147 2.38 4.22 9.14
CA ALA A 147 1.53 5.04 10.01
C ALA A 147 0.47 4.17 10.70
N ALA A 148 0.75 3.67 11.91
CA ALA A 148 -0.20 2.88 12.68
C ALA A 148 -1.58 3.58 12.79
N PRO A 149 -2.70 2.82 12.69
CA PRO A 149 -2.81 1.38 12.44
C PRO A 149 -2.84 1.02 10.93
N CYS A 150 -2.56 1.95 10.02
CA CYS A 150 -2.62 1.73 8.57
C CYS A 150 -1.56 0.71 8.11
N ARG A 151 -1.98 -0.21 7.24
CA ARG A 151 -1.13 -1.20 6.58
C ARG A 151 -1.42 -1.26 5.08
N ASN A 152 -1.81 -0.12 4.49
CA ASN A 152 -2.03 -0.02 3.05
C ASN A 152 -0.72 -0.18 2.28
N ALA A 153 -0.79 -0.90 1.17
CA ALA A 153 0.33 -1.04 0.26
C ALA A 153 0.66 0.30 -0.43
N TYR A 154 1.91 0.49 -0.75
CA TYR A 154 2.37 1.60 -1.59
C TYR A 154 3.58 1.17 -2.43
N LEU A 155 3.85 1.93 -3.49
CA LEU A 155 5.06 1.85 -4.28
C LEU A 155 5.88 3.11 -4.03
N ASP A 156 7.17 2.94 -3.77
CA ASP A 156 8.08 4.06 -3.62
C ASP A 156 8.69 4.43 -4.98
N THR A 157 8.17 5.49 -5.58
CA THR A 157 8.69 6.10 -6.80
C THR A 157 9.57 7.31 -6.52
N SER A 158 9.90 7.60 -5.25
CA SER A 158 10.73 8.73 -4.89
C SER A 158 12.19 8.51 -5.28
N THR A 159 12.88 9.56 -5.69
CA THR A 159 14.31 9.53 -6.06
C THR A 159 15.18 9.00 -4.92
N ASN A 160 14.87 9.37 -3.68
CA ASN A 160 15.70 9.09 -2.50
C ASN A 160 15.27 7.83 -1.73
N ARG A 161 14.39 6.98 -2.27
CA ARG A 161 13.87 5.79 -1.57
C ARG A 161 13.34 6.10 -0.16
N SER A 162 12.60 7.20 -0.03
CA SER A 162 12.23 7.74 1.28
C SER A 162 10.77 7.57 1.66
N ARG A 163 9.93 7.03 0.78
CA ARG A 163 8.51 6.85 1.04
C ARG A 163 8.29 5.75 2.09
N ARG A 164 7.58 6.09 3.16
CA ARG A 164 7.19 5.17 4.24
C ARG A 164 5.68 5.11 4.47
N TYR A 165 4.93 5.95 3.80
CA TYR A 165 3.50 6.12 4.02
C TYR A 165 2.74 6.05 2.70
N CYS A 166 1.55 5.45 2.73
CA CYS A 166 0.72 5.31 1.54
C CYS A 166 0.13 6.66 1.06
N SER A 167 0.06 7.68 1.95
CA SER A 167 -0.50 9.00 1.64
C SER A 167 0.05 10.08 2.58
N ASP A 168 -0.08 11.35 2.18
CA ASP A 168 0.30 12.52 3.00
C ASP A 168 -0.49 12.57 4.32
N ARG A 169 -1.76 12.15 4.31
CA ARG A 169 -2.57 12.03 5.52
C ARG A 169 -1.95 11.05 6.53
N CYS A 170 -1.40 9.94 6.05
CA CYS A 170 -0.70 8.98 6.89
C CYS A 170 0.63 9.52 7.38
N ALA A 171 1.39 10.23 6.55
CA ALA A 171 2.63 10.90 6.93
C ALA A 171 2.39 11.93 8.04
N THR A 172 1.40 12.80 7.87
CA THR A 172 1.01 13.80 8.87
C THR A 172 0.62 13.14 10.19
N ARG A 173 -0.23 12.09 10.15
CA ARG A 173 -0.64 11.35 11.35
C ARG A 173 0.55 10.75 12.10
N ALA A 174 1.48 10.13 11.40
CA ALA A 174 2.68 9.55 11.98
C ALA A 174 3.58 10.61 12.63
N ASN A 175 3.78 11.74 11.95
CA ASN A 175 4.58 12.84 12.46
C ASN A 175 3.97 13.46 13.73
N VAL A 176 2.65 13.66 13.77
CA VAL A 176 1.93 14.16 14.96
C VAL A 176 2.06 13.16 16.12
N ALA A 177 1.92 11.85 15.85
CA ALA A 177 2.06 10.81 16.86
C ALA A 177 3.49 10.80 17.44
N ALA A 178 4.52 10.88 16.60
CA ALA A 178 5.91 10.93 17.00
C ALA A 178 6.23 12.20 17.83
N TYR A 179 5.69 13.35 17.42
CA TYR A 179 5.85 14.60 18.18
C TYR A 179 5.23 14.49 19.59
N ARG A 180 3.99 13.98 19.68
CA ARG A 180 3.30 13.78 20.97
C ARG A 180 4.04 12.81 21.89
N ALA A 181 4.60 11.73 21.32
CA ALA A 181 5.40 10.76 22.07
C ALA A 181 6.66 11.40 22.66
N ARG A 182 7.41 12.16 21.85
CA ARG A 182 8.61 12.90 22.33
C ARG A 182 8.25 13.88 23.46
N LYS A 183 7.22 14.69 23.26
CA LYS A 183 6.79 15.66 24.27
C LYS A 183 6.39 15.02 25.61
N ARG A 184 5.78 13.82 25.55
CA ARG A 184 5.44 13.06 26.76
C ARG A 184 6.68 12.59 27.50
N LEU A 185 7.66 12.02 26.78
CA LEU A 185 8.92 11.58 27.37
C LEU A 185 9.73 12.75 27.97
N GLU A 186 9.71 13.91 27.33
CA GLU A 186 10.34 15.14 27.87
C GLU A 186 9.67 15.58 29.17
N SER A 187 8.33 15.56 29.25
CA SER A 187 7.61 15.94 30.47
C SER A 187 7.84 14.97 31.63
N GLU A 188 7.96 13.66 31.32
CA GLU A 188 8.27 12.62 32.31
C GLU A 188 9.70 12.77 32.86
N ARG A 189 10.64 13.17 32.01
CA ARG A 189 12.05 13.46 32.43
C ARG A 189 12.21 14.76 33.23
N SER A 190 11.31 15.72 33.02
CA SER A 190 11.28 17.03 33.69
C SER A 190 10.35 17.05 34.90
N GLY A 191 9.86 15.93 35.36
CA GLY A 191 9.03 15.78 36.56
C GLY A 191 9.80 16.21 37.83
N PRO A 192 9.12 16.64 38.90
CA PRO A 192 9.73 17.38 39.99
C PRO A 192 10.81 16.56 40.71
N THR A 193 12.06 16.91 40.48
CA THR A 193 13.16 16.53 41.37
C THR A 193 12.79 17.02 42.77
N GLY A 194 12.80 16.08 43.70
CA GLY A 194 12.40 16.14 45.09
C GLY A 194 12.41 17.51 45.77
N ARG A 195 11.28 17.83 46.31
CA ARG A 195 11.18 18.78 47.41
C ARG A 195 11.94 18.12 48.57
N THR A 196 13.20 18.56 48.77
CA THR A 196 13.97 18.25 49.96
C THR A 196 13.19 18.80 51.14
N ALA A 197 12.80 17.92 52.04
CA ALA A 197 12.22 18.29 53.33
C ALA A 197 13.27 19.07 54.12
N GLU A 198 13.09 20.37 54.27
CA GLU A 198 13.77 21.16 55.29
C GLU A 198 13.29 20.69 56.65
N THR A 199 14.13 19.90 57.31
CA THR A 199 13.97 19.53 58.73
C THR A 199 14.20 20.77 59.56
N SER A 200 13.13 21.34 60.09
CA SER A 200 13.19 22.39 61.10
C SER A 200 13.84 21.81 62.36
N GLN A 201 15.05 22.25 62.66
CA GLN A 201 15.69 22.02 63.97
C GLN A 201 15.05 22.95 64.99
N GLU A 202 14.29 22.37 65.90
CA GLU A 202 13.73 23.00 67.06
C GLU A 202 14.85 23.20 68.09
N THR A 203 15.25 24.44 68.29
CA THR A 203 16.22 24.85 69.29
C THR A 203 15.50 25.04 70.62
N THR A 204 15.74 24.15 71.56
CA THR A 204 15.28 24.28 72.97
C THR A 204 16.16 25.29 73.69
N PRO A 205 15.64 26.27 74.50
CA PRO A 205 16.47 27.14 75.30
C PRO A 205 16.81 26.43 76.59
N VAL A 206 18.11 26.38 76.89
CA VAL A 206 18.65 25.99 78.19
C VAL A 206 18.47 27.16 79.15
N THR A 207 17.73 26.95 80.22
CA THR A 207 17.63 27.82 81.34
C THR A 207 18.74 27.49 82.34
N ASP A 208 19.63 28.43 82.59
CA ASP A 208 20.66 28.33 83.60
C ASP A 208 20.15 28.82 84.94
N ARG A 209 20.65 28.16 85.96
CA ARG A 209 20.66 28.58 87.30
C ARG A 209 21.91 28.14 87.97
#